data_463d2a3acf323aad4f48984bb061acc7
#
_entry.id   463d2a3acf323aad4f48984bb061acc7
#
_cell.length_a   1.000
_cell.length_b   1.000
_cell.length_c   1.000
_cell.angle_alpha   90.00
_cell.angle_beta   90.00
_cell.angle_gamma   90.00
#
_symmetry.space_group_name_H-M   'P 1'
#
loop_
_entity.id
_entity.type
_entity.pdbx_description
1 polymer ?
#
loop_
_entity_poly.entity_id
_entity_poly.type
_entity_poly.pdbx_seq_one_letter_code
_entity_poly.pdbx_strand_id
1 'polypeptide(L)'
;NELGQKDKAVESYYKCAEIDPSYEFGFIGAGILYYNQALEIQDKAAAELDNAKYEALVVEFENSLLSALEPFEKAFELCKDNGIKVNIAEYLKNIYYRFSSKETKYEEGYKKYNEIVKNGL
;
A
#
# COMPACT_ATOMS: atom_id res chain seq x y z
N ASN A 1 6.63 19.71 7.86
CA ASN A 1 6.65 19.42 6.45
C ASN A 1 5.58 18.36 6.14
N GLU A 2 5.32 18.12 4.87
CA GLU A 2 4.29 17.17 4.44
C GLU A 2 4.53 15.74 4.93
N LEU A 3 5.78 15.29 4.91
CA LEU A 3 6.14 13.95 5.37
C LEU A 3 5.84 13.78 6.87
N GLY A 4 6.17 14.78 7.69
CA GLY A 4 5.86 14.74 9.11
C GLY A 4 4.37 14.70 9.38
N GLN A 5 3.56 15.40 8.59
CA GLN A 5 2.10 15.38 8.72
C GLN A 5 1.53 14.03 8.30
N LYS A 6 2.06 13.42 7.25
CA LYS A 6 1.64 12.08 6.82
C LYS A 6 1.97 11.02 7.88
N ASP A 7 3.15 11.09 8.49
CA ASP A 7 3.54 10.15 9.55
C ASP A 7 2.61 10.26 10.75
N LYS A 8 2.24 11.49 11.16
CA LYS A 8 1.28 11.69 12.24
C LYS A 8 -0.09 11.14 11.91
N ALA A 9 -0.54 11.31 10.67
CA ALA A 9 -1.82 10.77 10.22
C ALA A 9 -1.82 9.24 10.25
N VAL A 10 -0.74 8.60 9.82
CA VAL A 10 -0.58 7.14 9.88
C VAL A 10 -0.64 6.67 11.34
N GLU A 11 0.08 7.33 12.25
CA GLU A 11 0.02 7.01 13.67
C GLU A 11 -1.41 7.08 14.22
N SER A 12 -2.16 8.11 13.82
CA SER A 12 -3.55 8.27 14.23
C SER A 12 -4.43 7.13 13.74
N TYR A 13 -4.25 6.68 12.50
CA TYR A 13 -5.00 5.55 11.97
C TYR A 13 -4.67 4.26 12.71
N TYR A 14 -3.39 4.02 13.03
CA TYR A 14 -3.01 2.84 13.81
C TYR A 14 -3.55 2.89 15.23
N LYS A 15 -3.61 4.06 15.85
CA LYS A 15 -4.23 4.22 17.18
C LYS A 15 -5.71 3.88 17.15
N CYS A 16 -6.43 4.30 16.10
CA CYS A 16 -7.82 3.92 15.93
C CYS A 16 -7.98 2.40 15.85
N ALA A 17 -7.08 1.73 15.14
CA ALA A 17 -7.08 0.28 15.02
C ALA A 17 -6.74 -0.41 16.35
N GLU A 18 -5.89 0.18 17.20
CA GLU A 18 -5.58 -0.34 18.54
C GLU A 18 -6.81 -0.27 19.45
N ILE A 19 -7.55 0.83 19.40
CA ILE A 19 -8.75 1.04 20.22
C ILE A 19 -9.88 0.11 19.75
N ASP A 20 -10.03 -0.03 18.45
CA ASP A 20 -11.03 -0.91 17.84
C ASP A 20 -10.37 -1.68 16.69
N PRO A 21 -9.82 -2.88 16.97
CA PRO A 21 -9.15 -3.69 15.93
C PRO A 21 -10.03 -4.08 14.75
N SER A 22 -11.37 -3.96 14.89
CA SER A 22 -12.30 -4.24 13.80
C SER A 22 -12.54 -3.01 12.90
N TYR A 23 -11.92 -1.87 13.21
CA TYR A 23 -12.14 -0.63 12.47
C TYR A 23 -11.27 -0.60 11.21
N GLU A 24 -11.81 -1.18 10.14
CA GLU A 24 -11.10 -1.33 8.86
C GLU A 24 -10.67 0.00 8.24
N PHE A 25 -11.42 1.08 8.47
CA PHE A 25 -11.09 2.39 7.90
C PHE A 25 -9.77 2.96 8.42
N GLY A 26 -9.36 2.61 9.64
CA GLY A 26 -8.05 2.97 10.16
C GLY A 26 -6.94 2.35 9.32
N PHE A 27 -7.07 1.08 8.99
CA PHE A 27 -6.09 0.38 8.16
C PHE A 27 -6.13 0.85 6.70
N ILE A 28 -7.31 1.11 6.15
CA ILE A 28 -7.45 1.66 4.79
C ILE A 28 -6.72 3.00 4.69
N GLY A 29 -6.95 3.90 5.66
CA GLY A 29 -6.31 5.21 5.68
C GLY A 29 -4.79 5.11 5.75
N ALA A 30 -4.25 4.25 6.60
CA ALA A 30 -2.81 4.02 6.72
C ALA A 30 -2.23 3.50 5.40
N GLY A 31 -2.90 2.52 4.78
CA GLY A 31 -2.46 1.97 3.49
C GLY A 31 -2.43 3.01 2.39
N ILE A 32 -3.48 3.82 2.28
CA ILE A 32 -3.56 4.88 1.27
C ILE A 32 -2.46 5.92 1.46
N LEU A 33 -2.15 6.29 2.70
CA LEU A 33 -1.08 7.26 2.97
C LEU A 33 0.28 6.74 2.52
N TYR A 34 0.61 5.51 2.84
CA TYR A 34 1.87 4.91 2.38
C TYR A 34 1.91 4.75 0.87
N TYR A 35 0.80 4.36 0.26
CA TYR A 35 0.71 4.19 -1.18
C TYR A 35 0.91 5.53 -1.90
N ASN A 36 0.26 6.60 -1.44
CA ASN A 36 0.41 7.93 -2.00
C ASN A 36 1.84 8.46 -1.81
N GLN A 37 2.45 8.20 -0.66
CA GLN A 37 3.85 8.55 -0.42
C GLN A 37 4.77 7.87 -1.44
N ALA A 38 4.52 6.60 -1.73
CA ALA A 38 5.27 5.86 -2.74
C ALA A 38 5.15 6.51 -4.13
N LEU A 39 3.92 6.92 -4.52
CA LEU A 39 3.70 7.59 -5.80
C LEU A 39 4.44 8.93 -5.89
N GLU A 40 4.49 9.70 -4.82
CA GLU A 40 5.24 10.95 -4.78
C GLU A 40 6.75 10.69 -4.95
N ILE A 41 7.27 9.64 -4.30
CA ILE A 41 8.67 9.26 -4.43
C ILE A 41 8.97 8.80 -5.87
N GLN A 42 8.05 8.06 -6.48
CA GLN A 42 8.18 7.62 -7.87
C GLN A 42 8.30 8.81 -8.81
N ASP A 43 7.48 9.85 -8.61
CA ASP A 43 7.54 11.07 -9.42
C ASP A 43 8.89 11.77 -9.26
N LYS A 44 9.43 11.83 -8.04
CA LYS A 44 10.76 12.40 -7.79
C LYS A 44 11.85 11.59 -8.50
N ALA A 45 11.75 10.25 -8.44
CA ALA A 45 12.72 9.37 -9.11
C ALA A 45 12.69 9.57 -10.62
N ALA A 46 11.51 9.73 -11.21
CA ALA A 46 11.36 9.94 -12.65
C ALA A 46 12.03 11.24 -13.13
N ALA A 47 12.13 12.25 -12.25
CA ALA A 47 12.75 13.53 -12.56
C ALA A 47 14.25 13.59 -12.18
N GLU A 48 14.78 12.57 -11.48
CA GLU A 48 16.15 12.57 -10.99
C GLU A 48 17.13 12.11 -12.07
N LEU A 49 18.16 12.92 -12.31
CA LEU A 49 19.19 12.65 -13.33
C LEU A 49 20.45 11.98 -12.76
N ASP A 50 20.66 12.06 -11.46
CA ASP A 50 21.81 11.44 -10.78
C ASP A 50 21.47 9.98 -10.46
N ASN A 51 22.31 9.04 -10.94
CA ASN A 51 22.06 7.61 -10.79
C ASN A 51 22.03 7.16 -9.32
N ALA A 52 22.91 7.66 -8.48
CA ALA A 52 22.95 7.28 -7.07
C ALA A 52 21.71 7.76 -6.33
N LYS A 53 21.27 8.99 -6.61
CA LYS A 53 20.04 9.54 -6.03
C LYS A 53 18.81 8.82 -6.54
N TYR A 54 18.78 8.48 -7.82
CA TYR A 54 17.69 7.71 -8.42
C TYR A 54 17.54 6.35 -7.73
N GLU A 55 18.64 5.63 -7.55
CA GLU A 55 18.62 4.33 -6.88
C GLU A 55 18.12 4.43 -5.45
N ALA A 56 18.54 5.47 -4.71
CA ALA A 56 18.05 5.71 -3.35
C ALA A 56 16.55 5.97 -3.32
N LEU A 57 16.03 6.74 -4.28
CA LEU A 57 14.60 7.02 -4.39
C LEU A 57 13.81 5.76 -4.74
N VAL A 58 14.34 4.89 -5.57
CA VAL A 58 13.69 3.61 -5.89
C VAL A 58 13.58 2.73 -4.64
N VAL A 59 14.62 2.68 -3.80
CA VAL A 59 14.57 1.95 -2.53
C VAL A 59 13.51 2.52 -1.60
N GLU A 60 13.43 3.85 -1.48
CA GLU A 60 12.40 4.50 -0.67
C GLU A 60 11.00 4.21 -1.20
N PHE A 61 10.81 4.25 -2.52
CA PHE A 61 9.55 3.92 -3.19
C PHE A 61 9.11 2.49 -2.84
N GLU A 62 10.00 1.53 -3.01
CA GLU A 62 9.69 0.13 -2.71
C GLU A 62 9.37 -0.09 -1.23
N ASN A 63 10.11 0.56 -0.33
CA ASN A 63 9.86 0.48 1.11
C ASN A 63 8.49 1.05 1.47
N SER A 64 8.09 2.16 0.86
CA SER A 64 6.77 2.75 1.09
C SER A 64 5.65 1.85 0.59
N LEU A 65 5.81 1.22 -0.58
CA LEU A 65 4.84 0.26 -1.08
C LEU A 65 4.69 -0.94 -0.14
N LEU A 66 5.81 -1.49 0.32
CA LEU A 66 5.78 -2.62 1.26
C LEU A 66 5.14 -2.22 2.59
N SER A 67 5.35 -0.97 3.03
CA SER A 67 4.71 -0.47 4.25
C SER A 67 3.20 -0.36 4.11
N ALA A 68 2.68 -0.14 2.91
CA ALA A 68 1.24 -0.10 2.65
C ALA A 68 0.60 -1.49 2.64
N LEU A 69 1.38 -2.54 2.40
CA LEU A 69 0.88 -3.90 2.22
C LEU A 69 0.15 -4.42 3.46
N GLU A 70 0.77 -4.30 4.63
CA GLU A 70 0.19 -4.79 5.88
C GLU A 70 -1.15 -4.13 6.23
N PRO A 71 -1.28 -2.79 6.25
CA PRO A 71 -2.56 -2.18 6.54
C PRO A 71 -3.64 -2.51 5.51
N PHE A 72 -3.30 -2.60 4.22
CA PHE A 72 -4.29 -2.99 3.22
C PHE A 72 -4.76 -4.45 3.40
N GLU A 73 -3.86 -5.37 3.73
CA GLU A 73 -4.25 -6.76 3.99
C GLU A 73 -5.15 -6.88 5.22
N LYS A 74 -4.83 -6.15 6.30
CA LYS A 74 -5.68 -6.09 7.48
C LYS A 74 -7.06 -5.51 7.16
N ALA A 75 -7.09 -4.43 6.39
CA ALA A 75 -8.35 -3.81 5.96
C ALA A 75 -9.18 -4.79 5.12
N PHE A 76 -8.56 -5.49 4.19
CA PHE A 76 -9.24 -6.47 3.35
C PHE A 76 -9.86 -7.59 4.20
N GLU A 77 -9.13 -8.09 5.18
CA GLU A 77 -9.59 -9.14 6.08
C GLU A 77 -10.77 -8.69 6.94
N LEU A 78 -10.71 -7.47 7.47
CA LEU A 78 -11.73 -6.94 8.39
C LEU A 78 -12.97 -6.38 7.70
N CYS A 79 -12.82 -5.90 6.46
CA CYS A 79 -13.90 -5.23 5.74
C CYS A 79 -15.01 -6.21 5.36
N LYS A 80 -16.26 -5.79 5.56
CA LYS A 80 -17.44 -6.59 5.25
C LYS A 80 -18.16 -6.13 3.97
N ASP A 81 -17.81 -4.95 3.47
CA ASP A 81 -18.41 -4.41 2.24
C ASP A 81 -17.64 -4.93 1.02
N ASN A 82 -18.31 -5.66 0.14
CA ASN A 82 -17.67 -6.28 -1.02
C ASN A 82 -17.08 -5.25 -2.01
N GLY A 83 -17.76 -4.12 -2.20
CA GLY A 83 -17.26 -3.05 -3.08
C GLY A 83 -15.97 -2.45 -2.55
N ILE A 84 -15.90 -2.18 -1.25
CA ILE A 84 -14.69 -1.67 -0.60
C ILE A 84 -13.57 -2.71 -0.66
N LYS A 85 -13.89 -3.99 -0.43
CA LYS A 85 -12.90 -5.08 -0.53
C LYS A 85 -12.28 -5.15 -1.93
N VAL A 86 -13.07 -4.99 -2.98
CA VAL A 86 -12.56 -4.98 -4.36
C VAL A 86 -11.61 -3.79 -4.57
N ASN A 87 -11.94 -2.61 -4.04
CA ASN A 87 -11.07 -1.44 -4.12
C ASN A 87 -9.74 -1.68 -3.40
N ILE A 88 -9.78 -2.28 -2.22
CA ILE A 88 -8.56 -2.64 -1.47
C ILE A 88 -7.75 -3.67 -2.25
N ALA A 89 -8.42 -4.66 -2.85
CA ALA A 89 -7.75 -5.68 -3.67
C ALA A 89 -7.01 -5.05 -4.85
N GLU A 90 -7.53 -3.98 -5.44
CA GLU A 90 -6.85 -3.27 -6.52
C GLU A 90 -5.53 -2.66 -6.05
N TYR A 91 -5.51 -2.02 -4.86
CA TYR A 91 -4.26 -1.53 -4.28
C TYR A 91 -3.29 -2.67 -4.01
N LEU A 92 -3.75 -3.76 -3.41
CA LEU A 92 -2.92 -4.93 -3.12
C LEU A 92 -2.37 -5.55 -4.39
N LYS A 93 -3.20 -5.69 -5.42
CA LYS A 93 -2.77 -6.20 -6.72
C LYS A 93 -1.60 -5.38 -7.27
N ASN A 94 -1.71 -4.05 -7.24
CA ASN A 94 -0.68 -3.15 -7.76
C ASN A 94 0.63 -3.28 -6.99
N ILE A 95 0.57 -3.41 -5.67
CA ILE A 95 1.76 -3.59 -4.83
C ILE A 95 2.42 -4.94 -5.14
N TYR A 96 1.64 -6.02 -5.14
CA TYR A 96 2.17 -7.35 -5.43
C TYR A 96 2.75 -7.45 -6.84
N TYR A 97 2.14 -6.79 -7.82
CA TYR A 97 2.65 -6.78 -9.18
C TYR A 97 4.06 -6.21 -9.25
N ARG A 98 4.33 -5.14 -8.52
CA ARG A 98 5.66 -4.50 -8.50
C ARG A 98 6.76 -5.48 -8.05
N PHE A 99 6.43 -6.40 -7.15
CA PHE A 99 7.39 -7.34 -6.57
C PHE A 99 7.25 -8.76 -7.09
N SER A 100 6.33 -9.02 -8.03
CA SER A 100 5.99 -10.37 -8.49
C SER A 100 7.16 -11.14 -9.11
N SER A 101 8.12 -10.43 -9.71
CA SER A 101 9.31 -11.07 -10.29
C SER A 101 10.41 -11.36 -9.26
N LYS A 102 10.27 -10.85 -8.04
CA LYS A 102 11.31 -10.98 -6.99
C LYS A 102 11.13 -12.24 -6.15
N GLU A 103 9.88 -12.54 -5.76
CA GLU A 103 9.59 -13.72 -4.93
C GLU A 103 8.24 -14.31 -5.32
N THR A 104 8.14 -15.64 -5.23
CA THR A 104 6.91 -16.38 -5.57
C THR A 104 5.70 -15.92 -4.75
N LYS A 105 5.90 -15.59 -3.47
CA LYS A 105 4.79 -15.12 -2.61
C LYS A 105 4.13 -13.85 -3.15
N TYR A 106 4.89 -12.97 -3.78
CA TYR A 106 4.35 -11.75 -4.39
C TYR A 106 3.60 -12.06 -5.68
N GLU A 107 4.10 -13.01 -6.48
CA GLU A 107 3.40 -13.47 -7.68
C GLU A 107 2.04 -14.10 -7.32
N GLU A 108 2.02 -14.94 -6.29
CA GLU A 108 0.77 -15.57 -5.82
C GLU A 108 -0.21 -14.52 -5.30
N GLY A 109 0.27 -13.53 -4.54
CA GLY A 109 -0.55 -12.42 -4.08
C GLY A 109 -1.13 -11.62 -5.23
N TYR A 110 -0.33 -11.33 -6.24
CA TYR A 110 -0.80 -10.63 -7.44
C TYR A 110 -1.93 -11.41 -8.13
N LYS A 111 -1.75 -12.71 -8.35
CA LYS A 111 -2.76 -13.54 -9.01
C LYS A 111 -4.07 -13.56 -8.23
N LYS A 112 -3.98 -13.71 -6.91
CA LYS A 112 -5.15 -13.73 -6.02
C LYS A 112 -5.97 -12.44 -6.14
N TYR A 113 -5.32 -11.30 -5.96
CA TYR A 113 -6.03 -10.01 -5.94
C TYR A 113 -6.43 -9.55 -7.34
N ASN A 114 -5.65 -9.89 -8.37
CA ASN A 114 -6.01 -9.61 -9.75
C ASN A 114 -7.31 -10.34 -10.13
N GLU A 115 -7.46 -11.60 -9.71
CA GLU A 115 -8.68 -12.36 -9.94
C GLU A 115 -9.89 -11.73 -9.25
N ILE A 116 -9.73 -11.26 -8.02
CA ILE A 116 -10.78 -10.55 -7.29
C ILE A 116 -11.19 -9.27 -8.02
N VAL A 117 -10.22 -8.50 -8.51
CA VAL A 117 -10.51 -7.26 -9.25
C VAL A 117 -11.28 -7.54 -10.54
N LYS A 118 -10.92 -8.61 -11.25
CA LYS A 118 -11.59 -8.96 -12.52
C LYS A 118 -13.00 -9.53 -12.34
N ASN A 119 -13.16 -10.41 -11.37
CA ASN A 119 -14.38 -11.22 -11.23
C ASN A 119 -15.27 -10.78 -10.06
N GLY A 120 -14.77 -9.94 -9.19
CA GLY A 120 -15.42 -9.60 -7.93
C GLY A 120 -15.26 -10.71 -6.90
N LEU A 121 -15.92 -10.56 -5.80
CA LEU A 121 -15.86 -11.53 -4.69
C LEU A 121 -16.90 -12.63 -4.83
#